data_7f8cc103de99c36fac95d9b9d767795e
#
_entry.id   7f8cc103de99c36fac95d9b9d767795e
#
_cell.length_a   1.000
_cell.length_b   1.000
_cell.length_c   1.000
_cell.angle_alpha   90.00
_cell.angle_beta   90.00
_cell.angle_gamma   90.00
#
_symmetry.space_group_name_H-M   'P 1'
#
loop_
_entity.id
_entity.type
_entity.pdbx_description
1 polymer ?
#
loop_
_entity_poly.entity_id
_entity_poly.type
_entity_poly.pdbx_seq_one_letter_code
_entity_poly.pdbx_strand_id
1 'polypeptide(L)'
;MVTIKKRVIGGRTYYYLEHSVRMNGKVGKKETYLGKAVPKKIEEIKRNFMHSIYKEKWFKTFDSIRRNLAKERRLMPKSAWEEELKKFSIRFTYDTQRIEGSALTLRETANLLEMGVTPLGKPVQDIKEAEAHQRILHEILRLHKDLSLQTILHWHRRLFESTKQDIAGRIRQHQVAISGSKFVPPSPAEVYPLLRKFFKWYERNKKGLHPVELAALAHLKFVTIHPFADGNGRISRLVMNFILNRRSFPMLNIPYENRNSYYNALERSQVKGQDSIFLQWVFKRYVKEYGRYV
;
A
#
# COMPACT_ATOMS: atom_id res chain seq x y z
N MET A 1 16.93 -10.09 5.11
CA MET A 1 17.25 -10.15 3.66
C MET A 1 17.39 -11.59 3.28
N VAL A 2 16.95 -12.00 2.08
CA VAL A 2 17.25 -13.32 1.53
C VAL A 2 18.65 -13.29 0.95
N THR A 3 19.51 -14.17 1.42
CA THR A 3 20.91 -14.29 0.97
C THR A 3 21.15 -15.66 0.36
N ILE A 4 22.00 -15.70 -0.68
CA ILE A 4 22.51 -16.95 -1.21
C ILE A 4 23.76 -17.31 -0.41
N LYS A 5 23.75 -18.47 0.23
CA LYS A 5 24.89 -19.02 0.98
C LYS A 5 25.53 -20.15 0.20
N LYS A 6 26.85 -20.09 0.08
CA LYS A 6 27.68 -21.17 -0.45
C LYS A 6 28.19 -22.01 0.74
N ARG A 7 28.03 -23.33 0.66
CA ARG A 7 28.60 -24.29 1.61
C ARG A 7 29.41 -25.32 0.87
N VAL A 8 30.55 -25.69 1.42
CA VAL A 8 31.42 -26.79 0.90
C VAL A 8 31.28 -27.98 1.86
N ILE A 9 30.80 -29.10 1.33
CA ILE A 9 30.58 -30.32 2.10
C ILE A 9 31.23 -31.46 1.31
N GLY A 10 32.21 -32.17 1.92
CA GLY A 10 32.94 -33.24 1.25
C GLY A 10 33.63 -32.80 -0.04
N GLY A 11 34.23 -31.60 -0.07
CA GLY A 11 34.91 -31.04 -1.25
C GLY A 11 33.96 -30.52 -2.37
N ARG A 12 32.65 -30.70 -2.21
CA ARG A 12 31.64 -30.25 -3.20
C ARG A 12 30.92 -28.98 -2.75
N THR A 13 30.63 -28.08 -3.70
CA THR A 13 29.95 -26.83 -3.44
C THR A 13 28.43 -27.00 -3.55
N TYR A 14 27.71 -26.40 -2.58
CA TYR A 14 26.26 -26.39 -2.52
C TYR A 14 25.77 -24.98 -2.22
N TYR A 15 24.61 -24.59 -2.79
CA TYR A 15 24.01 -23.28 -2.61
C TYR A 15 22.67 -23.40 -1.89
N TYR A 16 22.41 -22.43 -1.00
CA TYR A 16 21.20 -22.34 -0.20
C TYR A 16 20.66 -20.90 -0.23
N LEU A 17 19.32 -20.73 -0.22
CA LEU A 17 18.72 -19.46 0.20
C LEU A 17 18.59 -19.49 1.72
N GLU A 18 18.98 -18.39 2.37
CA GLU A 18 18.83 -18.21 3.81
C GLU A 18 18.11 -16.91 4.11
N HIS A 19 17.19 -16.93 5.09
CA HIS A 19 16.53 -15.75 5.61
C HIS A 19 16.33 -15.87 7.12
N SER A 20 16.73 -14.82 7.86
CA SER A 20 16.49 -14.74 9.31
C SER A 20 15.06 -14.24 9.58
N VAL A 21 14.29 -15.00 10.33
CA VAL A 21 12.91 -14.70 10.69
C VAL A 21 12.79 -14.62 12.21
N ARG A 22 12.20 -13.52 12.72
CA ARG A 22 11.80 -13.44 14.12
C ARG A 22 10.38 -13.99 14.26
N MET A 23 10.21 -15.07 15.02
CA MET A 23 8.93 -15.70 15.36
C MET A 23 8.86 -15.88 16.87
N ASN A 24 7.76 -15.47 17.49
CA ASN A 24 7.55 -15.59 18.95
C ASN A 24 8.74 -15.09 19.79
N GLY A 25 9.28 -13.91 19.43
CA GLY A 25 10.41 -13.30 20.12
C GLY A 25 11.80 -13.89 19.79
N LYS A 26 11.88 -15.09 19.24
CA LYS A 26 13.14 -15.78 18.89
C LYS A 26 13.51 -15.54 17.43
N VAL A 27 14.81 -15.36 17.15
CA VAL A 27 15.35 -15.28 15.79
C VAL A 27 15.72 -16.67 15.33
N GLY A 28 15.02 -17.16 14.33
CA GLY A 28 15.33 -18.40 13.64
C GLY A 28 15.82 -18.15 12.22
N LYS A 29 16.37 -19.16 11.59
CA LYS A 29 16.76 -19.15 10.18
C LYS A 29 15.86 -20.09 9.41
N LYS A 30 15.36 -19.60 8.27
CA LYS A 30 14.72 -20.44 7.25
C LYS A 30 15.69 -20.57 6.09
N GLU A 31 15.84 -21.78 5.58
CA GLU A 31 16.70 -22.05 4.44
C GLU A 31 16.05 -22.99 3.43
N THR A 32 16.45 -22.87 2.18
CA THR A 32 16.06 -23.77 1.10
C THR A 32 17.26 -24.09 0.23
N TYR A 33 17.43 -25.36 -0.08
CA TYR A 33 18.50 -25.85 -0.94
C TYR A 33 18.25 -25.45 -2.40
N LEU A 34 19.29 -24.95 -3.07
CA LEU A 34 19.23 -24.50 -4.47
C LEU A 34 19.89 -25.47 -5.46
N GLY A 35 20.76 -26.37 -4.97
CA GLY A 35 21.53 -27.26 -5.82
C GLY A 35 23.03 -26.99 -5.78
N LYS A 36 23.77 -27.63 -6.69
CA LYS A 36 25.23 -27.48 -6.87
C LYS A 36 25.60 -26.20 -7.64
N ALA A 37 24.64 -25.53 -8.26
CA ALA A 37 24.77 -24.25 -8.92
C ALA A 37 23.57 -23.35 -8.60
N VAL A 38 23.74 -22.02 -8.74
CA VAL A 38 22.63 -21.08 -8.59
C VAL A 38 21.71 -21.21 -9.80
N PRO A 39 20.40 -21.53 -9.62
CA PRO A 39 19.48 -21.72 -10.74
C PRO A 39 19.28 -20.44 -11.55
N LYS A 40 19.08 -20.54 -12.87
CA LYS A 40 18.77 -19.39 -13.75
C LYS A 40 17.51 -18.62 -13.30
N LYS A 41 16.52 -19.31 -12.71
CA LYS A 41 15.27 -18.72 -12.18
C LYS A 41 15.36 -18.31 -10.72
N ILE A 42 16.53 -17.91 -10.24
CA ILE A 42 16.78 -17.61 -8.83
C ILE A 42 15.81 -16.55 -8.24
N GLU A 43 15.43 -15.54 -9.01
CA GLU A 43 14.52 -14.50 -8.53
C GLU A 43 13.09 -15.03 -8.31
N GLU A 44 12.63 -15.98 -9.12
CA GLU A 44 11.37 -16.69 -8.90
C GLU A 44 11.42 -17.53 -7.62
N ILE A 45 12.51 -18.28 -7.43
CA ILE A 45 12.73 -19.10 -6.24
C ILE A 45 12.77 -18.22 -4.99
N LYS A 46 13.47 -17.08 -5.01
CA LYS A 46 13.49 -16.13 -3.91
C LYS A 46 12.09 -15.62 -3.56
N ARG A 47 11.28 -15.26 -4.57
CA ARG A 47 9.89 -14.81 -4.36
C ARG A 47 9.05 -15.91 -3.69
N ASN A 48 9.09 -17.13 -4.20
CA ASN A 48 8.36 -18.27 -3.65
C ASN A 48 8.80 -18.59 -2.22
N PHE A 49 10.09 -18.53 -1.94
CA PHE A 49 10.66 -18.71 -0.61
C PHE A 49 10.17 -17.62 0.36
N MET A 50 10.19 -16.35 -0.03
CA MET A 50 9.66 -15.28 0.80
C MET A 50 8.16 -15.39 1.01
N HIS A 51 7.41 -15.75 -0.04
CA HIS A 51 5.96 -15.98 0.06
C HIS A 51 5.63 -17.09 1.07
N SER A 52 6.38 -18.20 1.07
CA SER A 52 6.19 -19.28 2.06
C SER A 52 6.43 -18.81 3.51
N ILE A 53 7.45 -17.98 3.73
CA ILE A 53 7.74 -17.35 5.03
C ILE A 53 6.59 -16.41 5.45
N TYR A 54 6.07 -15.60 4.54
CA TYR A 54 4.94 -14.71 4.83
C TYR A 54 3.66 -15.48 5.13
N LYS A 55 3.39 -16.58 4.39
CA LYS A 55 2.26 -17.48 4.63
C LYS A 55 2.29 -18.04 6.04
N GLU A 56 3.44 -18.53 6.48
CA GLU A 56 3.62 -19.09 7.81
C GLU A 56 3.47 -18.03 8.91
N LYS A 57 4.08 -16.85 8.72
CA LYS A 57 4.20 -15.83 9.75
C LYS A 57 2.97 -14.91 9.86
N TRP A 58 2.34 -14.55 8.72
CA TRP A 58 1.42 -13.43 8.66
C TRP A 58 0.02 -13.78 8.14
N PHE A 59 -0.09 -14.66 7.14
CA PHE A 59 -1.36 -14.81 6.42
C PHE A 59 -2.45 -15.41 7.30
N LYS A 60 -2.12 -16.38 8.16
CA LYS A 60 -3.08 -16.93 9.13
C LYS A 60 -3.65 -15.85 10.05
N THR A 61 -2.78 -14.93 10.49
CA THR A 61 -3.17 -13.77 11.32
C THR A 61 -4.10 -12.82 10.54
N PHE A 62 -3.75 -12.49 9.30
CA PHE A 62 -4.60 -11.64 8.46
C PHE A 62 -5.96 -12.27 8.19
N ASP A 63 -6.02 -13.57 7.93
CA ASP A 63 -7.27 -14.31 7.75
C ASP A 63 -8.10 -14.37 9.04
N SER A 64 -7.47 -14.45 10.23
CA SER A 64 -8.14 -14.34 11.52
C SER A 64 -8.76 -12.96 11.69
N ILE A 65 -8.01 -11.89 11.45
CA ILE A 65 -8.50 -10.51 11.46
C ILE A 65 -9.74 -10.37 10.57
N ARG A 66 -9.66 -10.81 9.32
CA ARG A 66 -10.80 -10.76 8.39
C ARG A 66 -12.03 -11.49 8.93
N ARG A 67 -11.84 -12.72 9.41
CA ARG A 67 -12.96 -13.56 9.91
C ARG A 67 -13.59 -12.95 11.15
N ASN A 68 -12.78 -12.49 12.12
CA ASN A 68 -13.28 -11.98 13.39
C ASN A 68 -13.97 -10.64 13.22
N LEU A 69 -13.42 -9.73 12.40
CA LEU A 69 -14.11 -8.50 12.03
C LEU A 69 -15.43 -8.78 11.28
N ALA A 70 -15.45 -9.76 10.38
CA ALA A 70 -16.66 -10.12 9.66
C ALA A 70 -17.75 -10.70 10.60
N LYS A 71 -17.35 -11.43 11.66
CA LYS A 71 -18.28 -11.90 12.70
C LYS A 71 -18.85 -10.72 13.47
N GLU A 72 -18.01 -9.80 13.96
CA GLU A 72 -18.44 -8.60 14.68
C GLU A 72 -19.41 -7.77 13.83
N ARG A 73 -19.04 -7.50 12.56
CA ARG A 73 -19.90 -6.75 11.62
C ARG A 73 -21.29 -7.36 11.45
N ARG A 74 -21.42 -8.70 11.45
CA ARG A 74 -22.73 -9.37 11.33
C ARG A 74 -23.62 -9.15 12.57
N LEU A 75 -23.01 -8.91 13.71
CA LEU A 75 -23.70 -8.65 14.98
C LEU A 75 -24.04 -7.16 15.18
N MET A 76 -23.34 -6.28 14.45
CA MET A 76 -23.54 -4.84 14.55
C MET A 76 -24.82 -4.41 13.81
N PRO A 77 -25.63 -3.49 14.39
CA PRO A 77 -26.65 -2.78 13.62
C PRO A 77 -26.04 -2.09 12.40
N LYS A 78 -26.83 -2.00 11.33
CA LYS A 78 -26.36 -1.35 10.08
C LYS A 78 -25.87 0.08 10.33
N SER A 79 -26.60 0.86 11.13
CA SER A 79 -26.23 2.23 11.50
C SER A 79 -24.88 2.32 12.24
N ALA A 80 -24.61 1.38 13.14
CA ALA A 80 -23.33 1.32 13.85
C ALA A 80 -22.17 1.01 12.91
N TRP A 81 -22.36 0.11 11.95
CA TRP A 81 -21.35 -0.16 10.92
C TRP A 81 -21.11 1.05 9.98
N GLU A 82 -22.17 1.75 9.58
CA GLU A 82 -22.06 2.97 8.78
C GLU A 82 -21.29 4.06 9.52
N GLU A 83 -21.50 4.18 10.85
CA GLU A 83 -20.75 5.11 11.68
C GLU A 83 -19.25 4.73 11.76
N GLU A 84 -18.90 3.44 11.90
CA GLU A 84 -17.50 2.99 11.88
C GLU A 84 -16.83 3.27 10.52
N LEU A 85 -17.55 3.08 9.41
CA LEU A 85 -17.04 3.45 8.08
C LEU A 85 -16.83 4.96 7.93
N LYS A 86 -17.74 5.76 8.49
CA LYS A 86 -17.64 7.23 8.50
C LYS A 86 -16.41 7.66 9.30
N LYS A 87 -16.21 7.14 10.51
CA LYS A 87 -15.01 7.41 11.33
C LYS A 87 -13.72 7.04 10.59
N PHE A 88 -13.69 5.85 9.97
CA PHE A 88 -12.55 5.44 9.14
C PHE A 88 -12.32 6.41 7.98
N SER A 89 -13.36 6.82 7.26
CA SER A 89 -13.29 7.73 6.12
C SER A 89 -12.68 9.08 6.51
N ILE A 90 -13.12 9.66 7.62
CA ILE A 90 -12.61 10.92 8.16
C ILE A 90 -11.13 10.77 8.55
N ARG A 91 -10.82 9.75 9.34
CA ARG A 91 -9.45 9.52 9.82
C ARG A 91 -8.49 9.25 8.67
N PHE A 92 -8.87 8.41 7.72
CA PHE A 92 -8.07 8.10 6.53
C PHE A 92 -7.86 9.34 5.65
N THR A 93 -8.89 10.16 5.45
CA THR A 93 -8.76 11.41 4.70
C THR A 93 -7.84 12.39 5.41
N TYR A 94 -8.02 12.61 6.71
CA TYR A 94 -7.15 13.44 7.52
C TYR A 94 -5.69 12.99 7.40
N ASP A 95 -5.40 11.74 7.76
CA ASP A 95 -4.03 11.25 7.82
C ASP A 95 -3.35 11.30 6.44
N THR A 96 -4.08 10.91 5.37
CA THR A 96 -3.54 10.91 4.02
C THR A 96 -3.24 12.31 3.50
N GLN A 97 -4.08 13.31 3.83
CA GLN A 97 -3.85 14.70 3.46
C GLN A 97 -2.72 15.33 4.29
N ARG A 98 -2.66 15.03 5.59
CA ARG A 98 -1.56 15.50 6.46
C ARG A 98 -0.19 14.95 6.04
N ILE A 99 -0.12 13.71 5.57
CA ILE A 99 1.09 13.13 5.00
C ILE A 99 1.59 13.95 3.80
N GLU A 100 0.67 14.48 2.99
CA GLU A 100 0.99 15.31 1.81
C GLU A 100 1.11 16.82 2.13
N GLY A 101 1.03 17.20 3.40
CA GLY A 101 1.30 18.58 3.84
C GLY A 101 0.07 19.46 4.11
N SER A 102 -1.16 18.92 4.03
CA SER A 102 -2.37 19.69 4.35
C SER A 102 -2.31 20.32 5.75
N ALA A 103 -2.82 21.54 5.88
CA ALA A 103 -2.87 22.28 7.13
C ALA A 103 -4.09 21.93 8.03
N LEU A 104 -5.01 21.10 7.54
CA LEU A 104 -6.21 20.71 8.31
C LEU A 104 -5.84 19.85 9.52
N THR A 105 -6.47 20.13 10.65
CA THR A 105 -6.47 19.26 11.85
C THR A 105 -7.51 18.15 11.70
N LEU A 106 -7.44 17.11 12.53
CA LEU A 106 -8.43 16.05 12.54
C LEU A 106 -9.84 16.58 12.85
N ARG A 107 -9.95 17.51 13.82
CA ARG A 107 -11.23 18.13 14.19
C ARG A 107 -11.83 18.95 13.06
N GLU A 108 -11.00 19.75 12.38
CA GLU A 108 -11.44 20.53 11.21
C GLU A 108 -11.86 19.63 10.05
N THR A 109 -11.10 18.56 9.81
CA THR A 109 -11.46 17.55 8.79
C THR A 109 -12.78 16.86 9.13
N ALA A 110 -13.01 16.50 10.41
CA ALA A 110 -14.29 15.93 10.83
C ALA A 110 -15.44 16.90 10.64
N ASN A 111 -15.33 18.13 11.13
CA ASN A 111 -16.38 19.16 10.97
C ASN A 111 -16.69 19.45 9.49
N LEU A 112 -15.66 19.52 8.63
CA LEU A 112 -15.82 19.69 7.20
C LEU A 112 -16.59 18.54 6.57
N LEU A 113 -16.17 17.30 6.84
CA LEU A 113 -16.69 16.11 6.15
C LEU A 113 -18.03 15.60 6.72
N GLU A 114 -18.36 15.95 7.95
CA GLU A 114 -19.63 15.56 8.60
C GLU A 114 -20.71 16.62 8.49
N MET A 115 -20.34 17.88 8.74
CA MET A 115 -21.28 18.98 8.88
C MET A 115 -21.20 20.01 7.73
N GLY A 116 -20.21 19.85 6.82
CA GLY A 116 -19.96 20.84 5.76
C GLY A 116 -19.38 22.17 6.27
N VAL A 117 -18.89 22.21 7.51
CA VAL A 117 -18.34 23.44 8.11
C VAL A 117 -16.94 23.67 7.60
N THR A 118 -16.77 24.75 6.82
CA THR A 118 -15.48 25.16 6.27
C THR A 118 -14.62 25.79 7.37
N PRO A 119 -13.41 25.29 7.64
CA PRO A 119 -12.54 25.84 8.66
C PRO A 119 -11.95 27.20 8.23
N LEU A 120 -11.95 28.16 9.14
CA LEU A 120 -11.39 29.50 8.89
C LEU A 120 -9.85 29.47 8.79
N GLY A 121 -9.30 30.31 7.93
CA GLY A 121 -7.85 30.50 7.80
C GLY A 121 -7.10 29.29 7.20
N LYS A 122 -7.81 28.33 6.59
CA LYS A 122 -7.18 27.18 5.92
C LYS A 122 -7.15 27.37 4.41
N PRO A 123 -6.13 26.85 3.71
CA PRO A 123 -6.08 26.89 2.26
C PRO A 123 -7.32 26.22 1.65
N VAL A 124 -7.97 26.89 0.72
CA VAL A 124 -9.16 26.37 0.00
C VAL A 124 -8.81 25.06 -0.72
N GLN A 125 -7.57 24.95 -1.19
CA GLN A 125 -7.05 23.72 -1.81
C GLN A 125 -7.15 22.53 -0.87
N ASP A 126 -6.71 22.67 0.39
CA ASP A 126 -6.74 21.58 1.39
C ASP A 126 -8.17 21.11 1.66
N ILE A 127 -9.11 22.05 1.73
CA ILE A 127 -10.54 21.80 1.95
C ILE A 127 -11.10 20.98 0.77
N LYS A 128 -10.93 21.48 -0.46
CA LYS A 128 -11.46 20.83 -1.67
C LYS A 128 -10.83 19.45 -1.91
N GLU A 129 -9.52 19.29 -1.68
CA GLU A 129 -8.85 18.01 -1.84
C GLU A 129 -9.24 16.99 -0.77
N ALA A 130 -9.54 17.43 0.48
CA ALA A 130 -10.07 16.55 1.53
C ALA A 130 -11.47 16.04 1.17
N GLU A 131 -12.39 16.92 0.74
CA GLU A 131 -13.72 16.53 0.28
C GLU A 131 -13.66 15.58 -0.92
N ALA A 132 -12.82 15.91 -1.91
CA ALA A 132 -12.63 15.07 -3.10
C ALA A 132 -12.10 13.68 -2.73
N HIS A 133 -11.11 13.60 -1.84
CA HIS A 133 -10.55 12.34 -1.38
C HIS A 133 -11.60 11.46 -0.67
N GLN A 134 -12.43 12.03 0.19
CA GLN A 134 -13.51 11.29 0.84
C GLN A 134 -14.54 10.77 -0.18
N ARG A 135 -14.95 11.61 -1.14
CA ARG A 135 -15.86 11.18 -2.23
C ARG A 135 -15.30 10.01 -3.03
N ILE A 136 -14.00 10.04 -3.35
CA ILE A 136 -13.33 8.92 -4.04
C ILE A 136 -13.33 7.66 -3.18
N LEU A 137 -13.06 7.78 -1.88
CA LEU A 137 -13.13 6.61 -0.98
C LEU A 137 -14.54 6.00 -0.95
N HIS A 138 -15.59 6.82 -0.88
CA HIS A 138 -16.98 6.33 -0.93
C HIS A 138 -17.33 5.68 -2.27
N GLU A 139 -16.78 6.19 -3.38
CA GLU A 139 -16.88 5.55 -4.70
C GLU A 139 -16.19 4.18 -4.70
N ILE A 140 -14.97 4.09 -4.15
CA ILE A 140 -14.21 2.84 -4.01
C ILE A 140 -15.00 1.76 -3.25
N LEU A 141 -15.72 2.14 -2.19
CA LEU A 141 -16.52 1.20 -1.40
C LEU A 141 -17.66 0.56 -2.20
N ARG A 142 -18.15 1.24 -3.23
CA ARG A 142 -19.26 0.81 -4.09
C ARG A 142 -18.82 0.27 -5.46
N LEU A 143 -17.52 0.40 -5.78
CA LEU A 143 -17.02 0.07 -7.10
C LEU A 143 -16.97 -1.45 -7.33
N HIS A 144 -17.76 -1.95 -8.30
CA HIS A 144 -17.77 -3.36 -8.70
C HIS A 144 -16.74 -3.69 -9.78
N LYS A 145 -16.30 -2.69 -10.56
CA LYS A 145 -15.28 -2.86 -11.61
C LYS A 145 -13.91 -3.11 -11.00
N ASP A 146 -13.04 -3.78 -11.74
CA ASP A 146 -11.68 -4.04 -11.29
C ASP A 146 -10.75 -2.85 -11.52
N LEU A 147 -9.56 -2.90 -10.91
CA LEU A 147 -8.55 -1.85 -11.04
C LEU A 147 -8.06 -1.75 -12.48
N SER A 148 -8.12 -0.56 -13.04
CA SER A 148 -7.65 -0.26 -14.39
C SER A 148 -6.97 1.11 -14.45
N LEU A 149 -6.25 1.38 -15.54
CA LEU A 149 -5.66 2.71 -15.75
C LEU A 149 -6.76 3.79 -15.77
N GLN A 150 -7.89 3.54 -16.44
CA GLN A 150 -9.00 4.47 -16.48
C GLN A 150 -9.54 4.78 -15.07
N THR A 151 -9.68 3.75 -14.23
CA THR A 151 -10.12 3.93 -12.84
C THR A 151 -9.15 4.83 -12.06
N ILE A 152 -7.85 4.61 -12.20
CA ILE A 152 -6.83 5.43 -11.51
C ILE A 152 -6.81 6.87 -12.06
N LEU A 153 -6.90 7.06 -13.37
CA LEU A 153 -6.98 8.39 -13.98
C LEU A 153 -8.26 9.13 -13.57
N HIS A 154 -9.37 8.41 -13.44
CA HIS A 154 -10.63 8.97 -12.92
C HIS A 154 -10.47 9.44 -11.48
N TRP A 155 -9.92 8.63 -10.57
CA TRP A 155 -9.69 9.04 -9.18
C TRP A 155 -8.74 10.24 -9.09
N HIS A 156 -7.67 10.25 -9.88
CA HIS A 156 -6.76 11.38 -9.92
C HIS A 156 -7.42 12.66 -10.45
N ARG A 157 -8.28 12.54 -11.47
CA ARG A 157 -9.07 13.68 -11.97
C ARG A 157 -9.97 14.21 -10.88
N ARG A 158 -10.76 13.35 -10.23
CA ARG A 158 -11.68 13.74 -9.15
C ARG A 158 -10.97 14.40 -7.97
N LEU A 159 -9.73 13.99 -7.69
CA LEU A 159 -8.93 14.55 -6.60
C LEU A 159 -8.55 16.01 -6.87
N PHE A 160 -8.26 16.35 -8.13
CA PHE A 160 -7.65 17.63 -8.50
C PHE A 160 -8.49 18.53 -9.41
N GLU A 161 -9.63 18.10 -9.90
CA GLU A 161 -10.46 18.87 -10.85
C GLU A 161 -10.86 20.26 -10.34
N SER A 162 -10.91 20.45 -9.02
CA SER A 162 -11.28 21.73 -8.40
C SER A 162 -10.07 22.55 -7.91
N THR A 163 -8.84 22.04 -8.01
CA THR A 163 -7.65 22.68 -7.42
C THR A 163 -6.46 22.78 -8.38
N LYS A 164 -6.22 21.76 -9.20
CA LYS A 164 -5.07 21.65 -10.12
C LYS A 164 -5.52 21.02 -11.45
N GLN A 165 -6.36 21.76 -12.19
CA GLN A 165 -7.01 21.26 -13.41
C GLN A 165 -6.02 20.87 -14.52
N ASP A 166 -4.87 21.51 -14.57
CA ASP A 166 -3.78 21.25 -15.53
C ASP A 166 -3.20 19.85 -15.42
N ILE A 167 -3.16 19.28 -14.21
CA ILE A 167 -2.63 17.91 -13.94
C ILE A 167 -3.74 16.88 -13.72
N ALA A 168 -4.99 17.30 -13.52
CA ALA A 168 -6.10 16.43 -13.13
C ALA A 168 -6.34 15.29 -14.14
N GLY A 169 -6.14 14.04 -13.71
CA GLY A 169 -6.32 12.84 -14.55
C GLY A 169 -5.26 12.66 -15.65
N ARG A 170 -4.13 13.37 -15.58
CA ARG A 170 -3.08 13.33 -16.60
C ARG A 170 -1.80 12.70 -16.08
N ILE A 171 -1.21 11.81 -16.88
CA ILE A 171 0.14 11.29 -16.65
C ILE A 171 1.13 12.42 -16.95
N ARG A 172 2.11 12.58 -16.07
CA ARG A 172 3.15 13.63 -16.20
C ARG A 172 4.00 13.47 -17.45
N GLN A 173 4.37 14.60 -18.03
CA GLN A 173 5.23 14.69 -19.20
C GLN A 173 6.62 15.29 -18.87
N HIS A 174 6.88 15.59 -17.59
CA HIS A 174 8.13 16.17 -17.10
C HIS A 174 8.72 15.34 -15.97
N GLN A 175 10.01 15.50 -15.74
CA GLN A 175 10.69 14.86 -14.61
C GLN A 175 10.21 15.48 -13.30
N VAL A 176 10.03 14.64 -12.29
CA VAL A 176 9.66 15.05 -10.93
C VAL A 176 10.69 14.52 -9.94
N ALA A 177 10.81 15.22 -8.81
CA ALA A 177 11.60 14.78 -7.67
C ALA A 177 10.68 14.60 -6.45
N ILE A 178 11.04 13.68 -5.57
CA ILE A 178 10.34 13.48 -4.30
C ILE A 178 11.14 14.22 -3.23
N SER A 179 10.52 15.24 -2.65
CA SER A 179 11.17 16.06 -1.62
C SER A 179 11.69 15.19 -0.47
N GLY A 180 12.97 15.37 -0.11
CA GLY A 180 13.61 14.63 0.96
C GLY A 180 13.92 13.16 0.69
N SER A 181 13.68 12.63 -0.52
CA SER A 181 13.97 11.24 -0.88
C SER A 181 15.20 11.11 -1.79
N LYS A 182 15.98 10.06 -1.56
CA LYS A 182 17.09 9.65 -2.44
C LYS A 182 16.62 8.85 -3.67
N PHE A 183 15.36 8.43 -3.67
CA PHE A 183 14.78 7.72 -4.82
C PHE A 183 14.44 8.72 -5.92
N VAL A 184 14.94 8.45 -7.13
CA VAL A 184 14.63 9.23 -8.33
C VAL A 184 13.54 8.48 -9.10
N PRO A 185 12.35 9.08 -9.30
CA PRO A 185 11.29 8.47 -10.12
C PRO A 185 11.74 8.24 -11.57
N PRO A 186 11.18 7.25 -12.26
CA PRO A 186 11.44 6.99 -13.68
C PRO A 186 11.26 8.25 -14.55
N SER A 187 11.94 8.29 -15.68
CA SER A 187 11.75 9.36 -16.68
C SER A 187 10.31 9.37 -17.23
N PRO A 188 9.80 10.50 -17.73
CA PRO A 188 8.46 10.58 -18.31
C PRO A 188 8.19 9.52 -19.39
N ALA A 189 9.17 9.24 -20.24
CA ALA A 189 9.08 8.24 -21.31
C ALA A 189 8.86 6.81 -20.79
N GLU A 190 9.35 6.51 -19.58
CA GLU A 190 9.22 5.19 -18.96
C GLU A 190 7.88 4.98 -18.25
N VAL A 191 7.17 6.06 -17.89
CA VAL A 191 5.96 5.98 -17.04
C VAL A 191 4.89 5.10 -17.66
N TYR A 192 4.52 5.35 -18.92
CA TYR A 192 3.46 4.59 -19.58
C TYR A 192 3.82 3.10 -19.77
N PRO A 193 5.00 2.73 -20.26
CA PRO A 193 5.46 1.34 -20.28
C PRO A 193 5.43 0.66 -18.90
N LEU A 194 5.83 1.37 -17.84
CA LEU A 194 5.82 0.83 -16.48
C LEU A 194 4.39 0.64 -15.94
N LEU A 195 3.45 1.56 -16.22
CA LEU A 195 2.04 1.39 -15.89
C LEU A 195 1.45 0.16 -16.61
N ARG A 196 1.75 -0.05 -17.89
CA ARG A 196 1.33 -1.27 -18.61
C ARG A 196 1.88 -2.54 -17.95
N LYS A 197 3.15 -2.53 -17.53
CA LYS A 197 3.76 -3.65 -16.77
C LYS A 197 3.07 -3.85 -15.42
N PHE A 198 2.73 -2.77 -14.71
CA PHE A 198 2.02 -2.80 -13.43
C PHE A 198 0.65 -3.47 -13.57
N PHE A 199 -0.18 -3.07 -14.54
CA PHE A 199 -1.50 -3.68 -14.73
C PHE A 199 -1.40 -5.15 -15.17
N LYS A 200 -0.46 -5.50 -16.07
CA LYS A 200 -0.19 -6.90 -16.41
C LYS A 200 0.23 -7.72 -15.19
N TRP A 201 1.08 -7.15 -14.33
CA TRP A 201 1.49 -7.79 -13.09
C TRP A 201 0.29 -7.96 -12.14
N TYR A 202 -0.54 -6.94 -11.96
CA TYR A 202 -1.74 -6.99 -11.12
C TYR A 202 -2.69 -8.10 -11.59
N GLU A 203 -3.02 -8.15 -12.87
CA GLU A 203 -3.89 -9.17 -13.45
C GLU A 203 -3.40 -10.60 -13.19
N ARG A 204 -2.10 -10.84 -13.37
CA ARG A 204 -1.49 -12.15 -13.15
C ARG A 204 -1.48 -12.59 -11.69
N ASN A 205 -1.41 -11.63 -10.77
CA ASN A 205 -1.17 -11.91 -9.34
C ASN A 205 -2.41 -11.75 -8.47
N LYS A 206 -3.46 -11.08 -8.93
CA LYS A 206 -4.65 -10.76 -8.13
C LYS A 206 -5.40 -11.97 -7.57
N LYS A 207 -5.25 -13.15 -8.17
CA LYS A 207 -5.85 -14.42 -7.69
C LYS A 207 -4.89 -15.26 -6.86
N GLY A 208 -3.58 -15.11 -7.05
CA GLY A 208 -2.55 -15.96 -6.44
C GLY A 208 -1.93 -15.39 -5.17
N LEU A 209 -1.80 -14.07 -5.05
CA LEU A 209 -1.24 -13.45 -3.86
C LEU A 209 -2.30 -13.26 -2.76
N HIS A 210 -1.84 -13.33 -1.51
CA HIS A 210 -2.67 -12.96 -0.36
C HIS A 210 -3.12 -11.49 -0.48
N PRO A 211 -4.40 -11.12 -0.20
CA PRO A 211 -4.92 -9.77 -0.42
C PRO A 211 -4.12 -8.64 0.23
N VAL A 212 -3.64 -8.84 1.46
CA VAL A 212 -2.80 -7.85 2.16
C VAL A 212 -1.43 -7.71 1.48
N GLU A 213 -0.85 -8.79 0.99
CA GLU A 213 0.40 -8.76 0.22
C GLU A 213 0.20 -8.07 -1.13
N LEU A 214 -0.87 -8.42 -1.85
CA LEU A 214 -1.21 -7.80 -3.14
C LEU A 214 -1.42 -6.29 -2.98
N ALA A 215 -2.16 -5.87 -1.95
CA ALA A 215 -2.44 -4.46 -1.67
C ALA A 215 -1.15 -3.67 -1.36
N ALA A 216 -0.27 -4.22 -0.53
CA ALA A 216 1.01 -3.60 -0.21
C ALA A 216 1.96 -3.52 -1.43
N LEU A 217 2.03 -4.60 -2.23
CA LEU A 217 2.83 -4.59 -3.47
C LEU A 217 2.27 -3.63 -4.52
N ALA A 218 0.95 -3.57 -4.69
CA ALA A 218 0.32 -2.65 -5.63
C ALA A 218 0.60 -1.19 -5.23
N HIS A 219 0.49 -0.87 -3.94
CA HIS A 219 0.87 0.43 -3.41
C HIS A 219 2.34 0.77 -3.75
N LEU A 220 3.28 -0.10 -3.35
CA LEU A 220 4.72 0.12 -3.56
C LEU A 220 5.06 0.30 -5.04
N LYS A 221 4.58 -0.62 -5.90
CA LYS A 221 4.85 -0.57 -7.34
C LYS A 221 4.28 0.69 -7.99
N PHE A 222 3.06 1.07 -7.63
CA PHE A 222 2.43 2.26 -8.17
C PHE A 222 3.15 3.54 -7.74
N VAL A 223 3.44 3.70 -6.44
CA VAL A 223 4.16 4.89 -5.95
C VAL A 223 5.60 4.96 -6.45
N THR A 224 6.23 3.83 -6.80
CA THR A 224 7.56 3.78 -7.41
C THR A 224 7.54 4.23 -8.87
N ILE A 225 6.49 3.92 -9.64
CA ILE A 225 6.30 4.46 -11.00
C ILE A 225 6.13 5.97 -10.96
N HIS A 226 5.45 6.49 -9.93
CA HIS A 226 5.22 7.92 -9.71
C HIS A 226 4.64 8.62 -10.94
N PRO A 227 3.45 8.16 -11.42
CA PRO A 227 2.97 8.52 -12.75
C PRO A 227 2.43 9.95 -12.88
N PHE A 228 2.17 10.64 -11.80
CA PHE A 228 1.56 11.95 -11.77
C PHE A 228 2.53 13.06 -11.35
N ALA A 229 2.20 14.31 -11.67
CA ALA A 229 2.94 15.47 -11.18
C ALA A 229 2.78 15.66 -9.67
N ASP A 230 1.57 15.33 -9.14
CA ASP A 230 1.23 15.34 -7.72
C ASP A 230 0.22 14.21 -7.41
N GLY A 231 -0.05 13.92 -6.13
CA GLY A 231 -1.08 12.97 -5.70
C GLY A 231 -0.69 11.49 -5.76
N ASN A 232 0.54 11.15 -6.12
CA ASN A 232 0.98 9.76 -6.23
C ASN A 232 0.82 8.97 -4.92
N GLY A 233 1.15 9.58 -3.79
CA GLY A 233 0.98 8.99 -2.46
C GLY A 233 -0.50 8.75 -2.12
N ARG A 234 -1.36 9.73 -2.36
CA ARG A 234 -2.81 9.64 -2.12
C ARG A 234 -3.45 8.53 -2.95
N ILE A 235 -3.18 8.52 -4.25
CA ILE A 235 -3.69 7.49 -5.17
C ILE A 235 -3.16 6.10 -4.80
N SER A 236 -1.89 5.94 -4.44
CA SER A 236 -1.36 4.64 -4.04
C SER A 236 -2.01 4.08 -2.76
N ARG A 237 -2.32 4.93 -1.78
CA ARG A 237 -3.06 4.53 -0.58
C ARG A 237 -4.53 4.18 -0.88
N LEU A 238 -5.16 4.87 -1.83
CA LEU A 238 -6.50 4.50 -2.34
C LEU A 238 -6.46 3.15 -3.07
N VAL A 239 -5.47 2.89 -3.93
CA VAL A 239 -5.27 1.60 -4.62
C VAL A 239 -5.11 0.46 -3.61
N MET A 240 -4.31 0.66 -2.56
CA MET A 240 -4.15 -0.32 -1.48
C MET A 240 -5.50 -0.65 -0.84
N ASN A 241 -6.27 0.36 -0.46
CA ASN A 241 -7.55 0.20 0.20
C ASN A 241 -8.65 -0.34 -0.72
N PHE A 242 -8.63 -0.01 -2.00
CA PHE A 242 -9.48 -0.64 -3.01
C PHE A 242 -9.27 -2.17 -3.03
N ILE A 243 -8.01 -2.62 -3.08
CA ILE A 243 -7.69 -4.06 -3.13
C ILE A 243 -8.14 -4.76 -1.84
N LEU A 244 -7.88 -4.18 -0.68
CA LEU A 244 -8.31 -4.72 0.62
C LEU A 244 -9.82 -4.85 0.69
N ASN A 245 -10.56 -3.76 0.42
CA ASN A 245 -12.02 -3.72 0.46
C ASN A 245 -12.65 -4.74 -0.50
N ARG A 246 -12.16 -4.79 -1.74
CA ARG A 246 -12.67 -5.72 -2.77
C ARG A 246 -12.49 -7.19 -2.40
N ARG A 247 -11.54 -7.50 -1.53
CA ARG A 247 -11.26 -8.84 -1.01
C ARG A 247 -11.84 -9.09 0.38
N SER A 248 -12.72 -8.20 0.84
CA SER A 248 -13.35 -8.25 2.17
C SER A 248 -12.33 -8.28 3.32
N PHE A 249 -11.17 -7.67 3.12
CA PHE A 249 -10.20 -7.38 4.18
C PHE A 249 -10.42 -5.97 4.70
N PRO A 250 -10.27 -5.71 6.00
CA PRO A 250 -10.35 -4.36 6.53
C PRO A 250 -9.32 -3.44 5.89
N MET A 251 -9.75 -2.21 5.59
CA MET A 251 -8.93 -1.18 4.99
C MET A 251 -7.86 -0.69 5.97
N LEU A 252 -6.71 -0.28 5.48
CA LEU A 252 -5.59 0.17 6.31
C LEU A 252 -5.42 1.68 6.26
N ASN A 253 -5.43 2.31 7.42
CA ASN A 253 -4.99 3.69 7.58
C ASN A 253 -3.50 3.75 7.94
N ILE A 254 -2.79 4.70 7.36
CA ILE A 254 -1.41 5.06 7.71
C ILE A 254 -1.48 6.38 8.49
N PRO A 255 -1.38 6.35 9.83
CA PRO A 255 -1.45 7.57 10.63
C PRO A 255 -0.30 8.54 10.29
N TYR A 256 -0.60 9.82 10.28
CA TYR A 256 0.36 10.89 10.04
C TYR A 256 1.57 10.81 10.98
N GLU A 257 1.37 10.41 12.22
CA GLU A 257 2.43 10.22 13.21
C GLU A 257 3.46 9.17 12.78
N ASN A 258 3.06 8.24 11.93
CA ASN A 258 3.93 7.19 11.38
C ASN A 258 4.58 7.55 10.04
N ARG A 259 4.37 8.78 9.51
CA ARG A 259 4.85 9.18 8.17
C ARG A 259 6.34 8.97 7.95
N ASN A 260 7.17 9.26 8.95
CA ASN A 260 8.63 9.10 8.82
C ASN A 260 9.03 7.63 8.63
N SER A 261 8.42 6.71 9.40
CA SER A 261 8.68 5.28 9.26
C SER A 261 8.12 4.72 7.94
N TYR A 262 7.00 5.25 7.46
CA TYR A 262 6.39 4.94 6.19
C TYR A 262 7.28 5.38 5.02
N TYR A 263 7.74 6.63 5.00
CA TYR A 263 8.66 7.14 3.98
C TYR A 263 10.00 6.39 3.97
N ASN A 264 10.57 6.13 5.15
CA ASN A 264 11.79 5.32 5.27
C ASN A 264 11.63 3.91 4.70
N ALA A 265 10.48 3.27 4.92
CA ALA A 265 10.22 1.94 4.37
C ALA A 265 10.07 1.97 2.85
N LEU A 266 9.39 2.98 2.31
CA LEU A 266 9.25 3.20 0.86
C LEU A 266 10.62 3.45 0.21
N GLU A 267 11.33 4.47 0.64
CA GLU A 267 12.63 4.86 0.08
C GLU A 267 13.63 3.70 0.11
N ARG A 268 13.74 3.02 1.26
CA ARG A 268 14.65 1.86 1.37
C ARG A 268 14.26 0.72 0.45
N SER A 269 12.96 0.49 0.23
CA SER A 269 12.50 -0.51 -0.74
C SER A 269 12.86 -0.12 -2.16
N GLN A 270 12.63 1.13 -2.50
CA GLN A 270 12.85 1.68 -3.85
C GLN A 270 14.34 1.73 -4.20
N VAL A 271 15.17 2.31 -3.33
CA VAL A 271 16.62 2.45 -3.56
C VAL A 271 17.33 1.09 -3.58
N LYS A 272 16.89 0.13 -2.75
CA LYS A 272 17.49 -1.21 -2.69
C LYS A 272 16.87 -2.21 -3.66
N GLY A 273 15.79 -1.85 -4.35
CA GLY A 273 15.03 -2.80 -5.17
C GLY A 273 14.47 -3.99 -4.37
N GLN A 274 14.08 -3.77 -3.10
CA GLN A 274 13.68 -4.84 -2.16
C GLN A 274 12.27 -4.61 -1.61
N ASP A 275 11.27 -5.15 -2.31
CA ASP A 275 9.85 -5.06 -1.94
C ASP A 275 9.59 -5.51 -0.48
N SER A 276 10.36 -6.47 0.01
CA SER A 276 10.21 -7.08 1.34
C SER A 276 10.31 -6.07 2.51
N ILE A 277 11.01 -4.97 2.34
CA ILE A 277 11.17 -3.93 3.38
C ILE A 277 9.83 -3.25 3.62
N PHE A 278 9.19 -2.78 2.56
CA PHE A 278 7.89 -2.12 2.65
C PHE A 278 6.76 -3.11 3.01
N LEU A 279 6.77 -4.31 2.43
CA LEU A 279 5.82 -5.37 2.76
C LEU A 279 5.82 -5.66 4.28
N GLN A 280 6.98 -5.87 4.89
CA GLN A 280 7.06 -6.14 6.32
C GLN A 280 6.59 -4.94 7.16
N TRP A 281 6.81 -3.72 6.71
CA TRP A 281 6.31 -2.53 7.36
C TRP A 281 4.76 -2.51 7.35
N VAL A 282 4.16 -2.73 6.18
CA VAL A 282 2.69 -2.80 6.03
C VAL A 282 2.11 -3.94 6.87
N PHE A 283 2.71 -5.12 6.84
CA PHE A 283 2.23 -6.29 7.60
C PHE A 283 2.20 -6.04 9.11
N LYS A 284 3.28 -5.45 9.64
CA LYS A 284 3.34 -5.06 11.07
C LYS A 284 2.30 -4.00 11.39
N ARG A 285 2.13 -3.01 10.52
CA ARG A 285 1.13 -1.96 10.69
C ARG A 285 -0.28 -2.54 10.67
N TYR A 286 -0.56 -3.46 9.76
CA TYR A 286 -1.85 -4.12 9.64
C TYR A 286 -2.22 -4.92 10.90
N VAL A 287 -1.29 -5.70 11.42
CA VAL A 287 -1.48 -6.43 12.68
C VAL A 287 -1.63 -5.47 13.87
N LYS A 288 -0.85 -4.37 13.91
CA LYS A 288 -0.99 -3.36 14.98
C LYS A 288 -2.37 -2.69 14.95
N GLU A 289 -2.89 -2.38 13.77
CA GLU A 289 -4.20 -1.74 13.60
C GLU A 289 -5.34 -2.64 14.06
N TYR A 290 -5.25 -3.91 13.70
CA TYR A 290 -6.31 -4.89 13.92
C TYR A 290 -5.97 -5.91 15.01
N GLY A 291 -5.09 -5.57 15.96
CA GLY A 291 -4.60 -6.48 17.01
C GLY A 291 -5.69 -7.11 17.87
N ARG A 292 -6.82 -6.42 18.06
CA ARG A 292 -7.99 -6.95 18.80
C ARG A 292 -8.69 -8.13 18.10
N TYR A 293 -8.39 -8.36 16.81
CA TYR A 293 -9.00 -9.43 16.00
C TYR A 293 -8.04 -10.58 15.67
N VAL A 294 -6.84 -10.59 16.27
CA VAL A 294 -5.83 -11.65 16.07
C VAL A 294 -6.23 -12.95 16.78
#